data_a84ad2443ae89347feeea1001984350c
#
_entry.id   a84ad2443ae89347feeea1001984350c
#
_cell.length_a   1.000
_cell.length_b   1.000
_cell.length_c   1.000
_cell.angle_alpha   90.00
_cell.angle_beta   90.00
_cell.angle_gamma   90.00
#
_symmetry.space_group_name_H-M   'P 1'
#
loop_
_entity.id
_entity.type
_entity.pdbx_description
1 polymer ?
#
loop_
_entity_poly.entity_id
_entity_poly.type
_entity_poly.pdbx_seq_one_letter_code
_entity_poly.pdbx_strand_id
1 'polypeptide(L)'
;MIEYVINKYLCGFLQKTVREGRYEIFSDIGKIVIVMAAITLCNYLVCTINQDEGTIKKIYTYFCYSLLPYVVYIPFSFILTHILTTNEQFLITLLQYVIYGWVIVLVILGIKEVNNYTAKETAKVICITIFTILIMALLIFIIYVLWAQVFEFISAVFGEVVYRFG
;
A
#
# COMPACT_ATOMS: atom_id res chain seq x y z
N MET A 1 8.72 0.54 -7.85
CA MET A 1 9.69 0.01 -8.83
C MET A 1 11.11 0.50 -8.58
N ILE A 2 11.34 1.79 -8.51
CA ILE A 2 12.67 2.40 -8.24
C ILE A 2 13.23 1.89 -6.91
N GLU A 3 12.46 1.91 -5.82
CA GLU A 3 12.85 1.39 -4.51
C GLU A 3 13.28 -0.09 -4.57
N TYR A 4 12.53 -0.92 -5.29
CA TYR A 4 12.83 -2.33 -5.45
C TYR A 4 14.17 -2.57 -6.16
N VAL A 5 14.40 -1.85 -7.26
CA VAL A 5 15.67 -1.96 -8.03
C VAL A 5 16.84 -1.48 -7.19
N ILE A 6 16.68 -0.37 -6.48
CA ILE A 6 17.72 0.19 -5.61
C ILE A 6 18.03 -0.78 -4.47
N ASN A 7 17.03 -1.30 -3.76
CA ASN A 7 17.25 -2.22 -2.64
C ASN A 7 17.84 -3.57 -3.08
N LYS A 8 17.51 -4.04 -4.27
CA LYS A 8 18.00 -5.33 -4.77
C LYS A 8 19.41 -5.28 -5.37
N TYR A 9 19.67 -4.29 -6.22
CA TYR A 9 20.86 -4.28 -7.05
C TYR A 9 21.91 -3.26 -6.63
N LEU A 10 21.50 -2.21 -5.97
CA LEU A 10 22.31 -1.03 -5.72
C LEU A 10 22.52 -0.74 -4.22
N CYS A 11 21.72 -1.29 -3.31
CA CYS A 11 21.92 -1.08 -1.88
C CYS A 11 23.21 -1.72 -1.38
N GLY A 12 23.89 -0.98 -0.50
CA GLY A 12 25.05 -1.46 0.23
C GLY A 12 24.69 -2.60 1.20
N PHE A 13 25.72 -3.19 1.81
CA PHE A 13 25.65 -4.37 2.69
C PHE A 13 24.58 -4.30 3.80
N LEU A 14 24.26 -3.10 4.28
CA LEU A 14 23.32 -2.87 5.41
C LEU A 14 21.85 -3.20 5.11
N GLN A 15 21.43 -3.11 3.85
CA GLN A 15 20.03 -3.36 3.45
C GLN A 15 19.85 -4.57 2.54
N LYS A 16 20.92 -5.36 2.34
CA LYS A 16 20.88 -6.53 1.48
C LYS A 16 20.20 -7.72 2.17
N THR A 17 18.91 -7.62 2.40
CA THR A 17 18.05 -8.77 2.75
C THR A 17 17.65 -9.50 1.47
N VAL A 18 18.61 -10.13 0.83
CA VAL A 18 18.32 -10.98 -0.33
C VAL A 18 17.80 -12.33 0.16
N ARG A 19 16.49 -12.50 0.18
CA ARG A 19 15.90 -13.82 -0.05
C ARG A 19 16.09 -14.12 -1.53
N GLU A 20 16.88 -15.10 -1.85
CA GLU A 20 16.98 -15.69 -3.20
C GLU A 20 15.62 -16.33 -3.56
N GLY A 21 14.71 -15.56 -4.07
CA GLY A 21 13.43 -15.97 -4.61
C GLY A 21 13.20 -15.23 -5.92
N ARG A 22 12.68 -15.92 -6.91
CA ARG A 22 12.31 -15.37 -8.21
C ARG A 22 11.40 -14.15 -7.99
N TYR A 23 11.96 -12.97 -8.12
CA TYR A 23 11.25 -11.72 -7.97
C TYR A 23 10.39 -11.49 -9.22
N GLU A 24 9.11 -11.62 -9.05
CA GLU A 24 8.15 -11.23 -10.07
C GLU A 24 7.89 -9.73 -9.92
N ILE A 25 8.70 -8.92 -10.59
CA ILE A 25 8.58 -7.45 -10.61
C ILE A 25 7.14 -7.04 -10.93
N PHE A 26 6.48 -7.75 -11.84
CA PHE A 26 5.07 -7.51 -12.18
C PHE A 26 4.11 -7.75 -11.01
N SER A 27 4.37 -8.79 -10.21
CA SER A 27 3.56 -9.07 -9.01
C SER A 27 3.65 -7.97 -7.97
N ASP A 28 4.86 -7.45 -7.73
CA ASP A 28 5.08 -6.40 -6.72
C ASP A 28 4.53 -5.05 -7.18
N ILE A 29 4.65 -4.70 -8.46
CA ILE A 29 3.99 -3.52 -9.03
C ILE A 29 2.47 -3.67 -8.93
N GLY A 30 1.93 -4.84 -9.26
CA GLY A 30 0.50 -5.13 -9.16
C GLY A 30 -0.03 -4.93 -7.74
N LYS A 31 0.67 -5.41 -6.71
CA LYS A 31 0.31 -5.21 -5.30
C LYS A 31 0.24 -3.74 -4.92
N ILE A 32 1.23 -2.94 -5.31
CA ILE A 32 1.27 -1.50 -5.02
C ILE A 32 0.09 -0.79 -5.69
N VAL A 33 -0.19 -1.09 -6.96
CA VAL A 33 -1.31 -0.49 -7.69
C VAL A 33 -2.64 -0.86 -7.06
N ILE A 34 -2.84 -2.12 -6.68
CA ILE A 34 -4.07 -2.60 -6.03
C ILE A 34 -4.27 -1.90 -4.68
N VAL A 35 -3.24 -1.80 -3.85
CA VAL A 35 -3.31 -1.13 -2.55
C VAL A 35 -3.64 0.35 -2.71
N MET A 36 -2.99 1.05 -3.64
CA MET A 36 -3.28 2.46 -3.93
C MET A 36 -4.71 2.65 -4.44
N ALA A 37 -5.19 1.78 -5.33
CA ALA A 37 -6.56 1.81 -5.81
C ALA A 37 -7.57 1.56 -4.67
N ALA A 38 -7.32 0.59 -3.80
CA ALA A 38 -8.18 0.27 -2.66
C ALA A 38 -8.29 1.45 -1.68
N ILE A 39 -7.16 2.08 -1.31
CA ILE A 39 -7.15 3.24 -0.42
C ILE A 39 -7.91 4.42 -1.05
N THR A 40 -7.69 4.68 -2.35
CA THR A 40 -8.37 5.76 -3.09
C THR A 40 -9.87 5.53 -3.15
N LEU A 41 -10.30 4.29 -3.43
CA LEU A 41 -11.72 3.90 -3.46
C LEU A 41 -12.37 4.02 -2.08
N CYS A 42 -11.72 3.54 -1.02
CA CYS A 42 -12.25 3.65 0.34
C CYS A 42 -12.44 5.11 0.75
N ASN A 43 -11.47 5.97 0.47
CA ASN A 43 -11.57 7.39 0.78
C ASN A 43 -12.67 8.07 -0.07
N TYR A 44 -12.78 7.73 -1.35
CA TYR A 44 -13.84 8.23 -2.22
C TYR A 44 -15.23 7.84 -1.73
N LEU A 45 -15.43 6.58 -1.28
CA LEU A 45 -16.71 6.13 -0.73
C LEU A 45 -17.10 6.95 0.51
N VAL A 46 -16.13 7.21 1.39
CA VAL A 46 -16.38 8.03 2.60
C VAL A 46 -16.75 9.46 2.23
N CYS A 47 -16.06 10.08 1.27
CA CYS A 47 -16.40 11.42 0.77
C CYS A 47 -17.80 11.45 0.14
N THR A 48 -18.15 10.43 -0.64
CA THR A 48 -19.48 10.34 -1.29
C THR A 48 -20.62 10.21 -0.25
N ILE A 49 -20.41 9.43 0.82
CA ILE A 49 -21.38 9.28 1.91
C ILE A 49 -21.58 10.59 2.66
N ASN A 50 -20.52 11.39 2.83
CA ASN A 50 -20.59 12.69 3.49
C ASN A 50 -21.09 13.82 2.56
N GLN A 51 -21.44 13.53 1.31
CA GLN A 51 -21.87 14.51 0.28
C GLN A 51 -20.81 15.58 -0.01
N ASP A 52 -19.54 15.20 0.04
CA ASP A 52 -18.42 16.09 -0.17
C ASP A 52 -18.05 16.22 -1.66
N GLU A 53 -17.36 17.32 -2.02
CA GLU A 53 -16.95 17.64 -3.40
C GLU A 53 -15.73 16.84 -3.90
N GLY A 54 -15.29 15.85 -3.13
CA GLY A 54 -14.11 15.03 -3.43
C GLY A 54 -14.30 14.15 -4.65
N THR A 55 -13.72 14.51 -5.78
CA THR A 55 -13.67 13.65 -6.97
C THR A 55 -12.54 12.63 -6.87
N ILE A 56 -12.70 11.43 -7.45
CA ILE A 56 -11.67 10.37 -7.49
C ILE A 56 -10.33 10.93 -7.98
N LYS A 57 -10.34 11.80 -9.00
CA LYS A 57 -9.13 12.43 -9.53
C LYS A 57 -8.40 13.28 -8.49
N LYS A 58 -9.12 14.13 -7.76
CA LYS A 58 -8.53 14.96 -6.68
C LYS A 58 -7.94 14.09 -5.58
N ILE A 59 -8.68 13.06 -5.15
CA ILE A 59 -8.26 12.12 -4.10
C ILE A 59 -6.99 11.38 -4.51
N TYR A 60 -6.96 10.80 -5.70
CA TYR A 60 -5.78 10.12 -6.23
C TYR A 60 -4.56 11.06 -6.34
N THR A 61 -4.80 12.28 -6.82
CA THR A 61 -3.75 13.28 -7.00
C THR A 61 -3.09 13.64 -5.68
N TYR A 62 -3.84 13.93 -4.62
CA TYR A 62 -3.24 14.29 -3.35
C TYR A 62 -2.51 13.09 -2.69
N PHE A 63 -3.00 11.86 -2.84
CA PHE A 63 -2.26 10.68 -2.39
C PHE A 63 -0.90 10.56 -3.08
N CYS A 64 -0.86 10.76 -4.41
CA CYS A 64 0.40 10.76 -5.14
C CYS A 64 1.37 11.85 -4.65
N TYR A 65 0.88 13.07 -4.41
CA TYR A 65 1.71 14.15 -3.88
C TYR A 65 2.19 13.87 -2.44
N SER A 66 1.35 13.27 -1.62
CA SER A 66 1.74 12.91 -0.25
C SER A 66 2.88 11.89 -0.19
N LEU A 67 3.05 11.06 -1.23
CA LEU A 67 4.14 10.10 -1.33
C LEU A 67 5.45 10.71 -1.87
N LEU A 68 5.44 11.97 -2.31
CA LEU A 68 6.60 12.62 -2.90
C LEU A 68 7.84 12.61 -1.98
N PRO A 69 7.75 12.94 -0.67
CA PRO A 69 8.91 12.89 0.21
C PRO A 69 9.50 11.48 0.34
N TYR A 70 8.66 10.45 0.26
CA TYR A 70 9.12 9.07 0.24
C TYR A 70 9.90 8.73 -1.04
N VAL A 71 9.43 9.19 -2.20
CA VAL A 71 10.13 9.02 -3.48
C VAL A 71 11.50 9.71 -3.47
N VAL A 72 11.60 10.90 -2.86
CA VAL A 72 12.88 11.63 -2.70
C VAL A 72 13.81 10.92 -1.71
N TYR A 73 13.25 10.30 -0.67
CA TYR A 73 14.02 9.53 0.31
C TYR A 73 14.74 8.32 -0.31
N ILE A 74 14.16 7.65 -1.31
CA ILE A 74 14.73 6.44 -1.91
C ILE A 74 16.18 6.66 -2.42
N PRO A 75 16.47 7.63 -3.31
CA PRO A 75 17.84 7.87 -3.76
C PRO A 75 18.76 8.36 -2.64
N PHE A 76 18.23 9.12 -1.68
CA PHE A 76 19.00 9.57 -0.53
C PHE A 76 19.40 8.41 0.39
N SER A 77 18.47 7.49 0.67
CA SER A 77 18.72 6.25 1.40
C SER A 77 19.81 5.41 0.72
N PHE A 78 19.78 5.31 -0.61
CA PHE A 78 20.81 4.63 -1.37
C PHE A 78 22.21 5.19 -1.10
N ILE A 79 22.39 6.51 -1.15
CA ILE A 79 23.66 7.16 -0.87
C ILE A 79 24.11 6.87 0.58
N LEU A 80 23.20 6.98 1.55
CA LEU A 80 23.51 6.73 2.95
C LEU A 80 23.98 5.30 3.19
N THR A 81 23.37 4.29 2.56
CA THR A 81 23.76 2.88 2.75
C THR A 81 25.18 2.57 2.25
N HIS A 82 25.77 3.42 1.40
CA HIS A 82 27.14 3.28 0.93
C HIS A 82 28.15 4.03 1.80
N ILE A 83 27.72 5.05 2.52
CA ILE A 83 28.60 5.89 3.33
C ILE A 83 28.63 5.43 4.79
N LEU A 84 27.50 4.99 5.32
CA LEU A 84 27.34 4.60 6.72
C LEU A 84 27.83 3.18 6.99
N THR A 85 28.44 3.00 8.16
CA THR A 85 28.86 1.70 8.69
C THR A 85 27.70 1.01 9.43
N THR A 86 27.89 -0.29 9.72
CA THR A 86 26.89 -1.15 10.40
C THR A 86 26.44 -0.57 11.75
N ASN A 87 27.32 0.15 12.45
CA ASN A 87 27.03 0.77 13.74
C ASN A 87 26.08 1.98 13.61
N GLU A 88 25.97 2.55 12.43
CA GLU A 88 25.17 3.75 12.14
C GLU A 88 23.82 3.44 11.48
N GLN A 89 23.48 2.16 11.38
CA GLN A 89 22.19 1.70 10.81
C GLN A 89 20.98 2.34 11.51
N PHE A 90 21.11 2.67 12.80
CA PHE A 90 20.09 3.37 13.57
C PHE A 90 19.69 4.72 12.92
N LEU A 91 20.64 5.46 12.35
CA LEU A 91 20.37 6.75 11.71
C LEU A 91 19.48 6.59 10.47
N ILE A 92 19.72 5.53 9.66
CA ILE A 92 18.92 5.23 8.47
C ILE A 92 17.48 4.88 8.91
N THR A 93 17.35 4.05 9.93
CA THR A 93 16.05 3.64 10.46
C THR A 93 15.28 4.83 11.05
N LEU A 94 15.95 5.69 11.81
CA LEU A 94 15.36 6.90 12.37
C LEU A 94 14.88 7.85 11.27
N LEU A 95 15.70 8.08 10.24
CA LEU A 95 15.33 8.91 9.10
C LEU A 95 14.09 8.33 8.37
N GLN A 96 14.04 7.02 8.20
CA GLN A 96 12.88 6.33 7.60
C GLN A 96 11.59 6.59 8.39
N TYR A 97 11.62 6.50 9.72
CA TYR A 97 10.46 6.82 10.55
C TYR A 97 10.04 8.27 10.45
N VAL A 98 10.99 9.21 10.37
CA VAL A 98 10.69 10.63 10.16
C VAL A 98 9.98 10.85 8.83
N ILE A 99 10.45 10.23 7.76
CA ILE A 99 9.81 10.33 6.44
C ILE A 99 8.40 9.72 6.44
N TYR A 100 8.19 8.56 7.07
CA TYR A 100 6.85 7.99 7.21
C TYR A 100 5.91 8.91 7.99
N GLY A 101 6.38 9.49 9.10
CA GLY A 101 5.61 10.50 9.84
C GLY A 101 5.23 11.70 8.97
N TRP A 102 6.17 12.17 8.15
CA TRP A 102 5.91 13.29 7.22
C TRP A 102 4.87 12.94 6.17
N VAL A 103 4.93 11.75 5.58
CA VAL A 103 3.93 11.25 4.62
C VAL A 103 2.54 11.21 5.25
N ILE A 104 2.43 10.70 6.50
CA ILE A 104 1.15 10.67 7.23
C ILE A 104 0.58 12.07 7.41
N VAL A 105 1.41 13.03 7.82
CA VAL A 105 0.99 14.44 7.97
C VAL A 105 0.49 15.01 6.64
N LEU A 106 1.19 14.76 5.53
CA LEU A 106 0.78 15.23 4.21
C LEU A 106 -0.54 14.58 3.75
N VAL A 107 -0.77 13.30 4.05
CA VAL A 107 -2.05 12.64 3.76
C VAL A 107 -3.18 13.31 4.53
N ILE A 108 -3.00 13.59 5.82
CA ILE A 108 -4.00 14.27 6.66
C ILE A 108 -4.31 15.67 6.12
N LEU A 109 -3.27 16.44 5.77
CA LEU A 109 -3.43 17.77 5.19
C LEU A 109 -4.11 17.71 3.81
N GLY A 110 -3.77 16.72 2.99
CA GLY A 110 -4.40 16.51 1.69
C GLY A 110 -5.90 16.23 1.79
N ILE A 111 -6.31 15.36 2.72
CA ILE A 111 -7.75 15.09 2.99
C ILE A 111 -8.46 16.37 3.42
N LYS A 112 -7.85 17.15 4.31
CA LYS A 112 -8.41 18.41 4.80
C LYS A 112 -8.59 19.42 3.67
N GLU A 113 -7.57 19.63 2.85
CA GLU A 113 -7.55 20.67 1.82
C GLU A 113 -8.48 20.35 0.65
N VAL A 114 -8.46 19.08 0.17
CA VAL A 114 -9.27 18.67 -0.99
C VAL A 114 -10.78 18.78 -0.73
N ASN A 115 -11.20 18.57 0.53
CA ASN A 115 -12.60 18.58 0.92
C ASN A 115 -13.01 19.83 1.73
N ASN A 116 -12.11 20.80 1.92
CA ASN A 116 -12.32 22.00 2.71
C ASN A 116 -12.81 21.72 4.15
N TYR A 117 -12.30 20.65 4.76
CA TYR A 117 -12.72 20.25 6.11
C TYR A 117 -12.12 21.10 7.22
N THR A 118 -12.88 21.25 8.31
CA THR A 118 -12.33 21.67 9.59
C THR A 118 -11.46 20.58 10.20
N ALA A 119 -10.56 20.89 11.12
CA ALA A 119 -9.69 19.88 11.77
C ALA A 119 -10.49 18.77 12.47
N LYS A 120 -11.66 19.08 13.03
CA LYS A 120 -12.54 18.07 13.68
C LYS A 120 -13.19 17.15 12.66
N GLU A 121 -13.66 17.68 11.56
CA GLU A 121 -14.23 16.90 10.44
C GLU A 121 -13.18 16.00 9.80
N THR A 122 -11.96 16.52 9.59
CA THR A 122 -10.84 15.72 9.08
C THR A 122 -10.56 14.51 9.97
N ALA A 123 -10.50 14.70 11.29
CA ALA A 123 -10.29 13.61 12.24
C ALA A 123 -11.41 12.56 12.15
N LYS A 124 -12.68 13.01 12.08
CA LYS A 124 -13.85 12.13 11.92
C LYS A 124 -13.76 11.32 10.62
N VAL A 125 -13.48 11.98 9.51
CA VAL A 125 -13.35 11.33 8.18
C VAL A 125 -12.22 10.32 8.16
N ILE A 126 -11.08 10.63 8.77
CA ILE A 126 -9.95 9.69 8.87
C ILE A 126 -10.36 8.43 9.67
N CYS A 127 -11.02 8.57 10.81
CA CYS A 127 -11.51 7.44 11.59
C CYS A 127 -12.48 6.57 10.77
N ILE A 128 -13.43 7.18 10.06
CA ILE A 128 -14.39 6.48 9.19
C ILE A 128 -13.64 5.78 8.04
N THR A 129 -12.65 6.43 7.43
CA THR A 129 -11.85 5.84 6.33
C THR A 129 -11.08 4.61 6.81
N ILE A 130 -10.47 4.66 7.99
CA ILE A 130 -9.76 3.50 8.57
C ILE A 130 -10.74 2.34 8.78
N PHE A 131 -11.92 2.62 9.33
CA PHE A 131 -12.96 1.61 9.53
C PHE A 131 -13.47 1.02 8.21
N THR A 132 -13.64 1.86 7.19
CA THR A 132 -14.04 1.44 5.83
C THR A 132 -12.98 0.53 5.19
N ILE A 133 -11.69 0.84 5.34
CA ILE A 133 -10.59 0.00 4.87
C ILE A 133 -10.65 -1.38 5.53
N LEU A 134 -10.91 -1.43 6.84
CA LEU A 134 -11.01 -2.68 7.59
C LEU A 134 -12.19 -3.53 7.09
N ILE A 135 -13.35 -2.93 6.86
CA ILE A 135 -14.52 -3.63 6.29
C ILE A 135 -14.21 -4.13 4.88
N MET A 136 -13.59 -3.32 4.03
CA MET A 136 -13.20 -3.73 2.67
C MET A 136 -12.21 -4.90 2.68
N ALA A 137 -11.23 -4.88 3.58
CA ALA A 137 -10.29 -5.98 3.74
C ALA A 137 -11.00 -7.28 4.16
N LEU A 138 -11.96 -7.19 5.08
CA LEU A 138 -12.77 -8.34 5.52
C LEU A 138 -13.64 -8.89 4.39
N LEU A 139 -14.27 -8.03 3.58
CA LEU A 139 -15.05 -8.44 2.41
C LEU A 139 -14.18 -9.17 1.38
N ILE A 140 -13.00 -8.63 1.08
CA ILE A 140 -12.05 -9.26 0.15
C ILE A 140 -11.62 -10.64 0.69
N PHE A 141 -11.36 -10.75 1.99
CA PHE A 141 -11.02 -12.01 2.63
C PHE A 141 -12.15 -13.05 2.50
N ILE A 142 -13.41 -12.65 2.74
CA ILE A 142 -14.57 -13.54 2.57
C ILE A 142 -14.70 -14.01 1.13
N ILE A 143 -14.56 -13.09 0.15
CA ILE A 143 -14.63 -13.45 -1.27
C ILE A 143 -13.51 -14.44 -1.63
N TYR A 144 -12.30 -14.24 -1.11
CA TYR A 144 -11.17 -15.13 -1.32
C TYR A 144 -11.46 -16.54 -0.78
N VAL A 145 -11.99 -16.65 0.44
CA VAL A 145 -12.34 -17.93 1.06
C VAL A 145 -13.44 -18.65 0.26
N LEU A 146 -14.50 -17.93 -0.16
CA LEU A 146 -15.57 -18.49 -0.99
C LEU A 146 -15.02 -18.99 -2.33
N TRP A 147 -14.12 -18.23 -2.97
CA TRP A 147 -13.47 -18.63 -4.21
C TRP A 147 -12.66 -19.91 -4.05
N ALA A 148 -11.88 -20.00 -2.97
CA ALA A 148 -11.11 -21.21 -2.66
C ALA A 148 -12.02 -22.45 -2.50
N GLN A 149 -13.14 -22.31 -1.78
CA GLN A 149 -14.12 -23.40 -1.60
C GLN A 149 -14.76 -23.85 -2.91
N VAL A 150 -15.08 -22.90 -3.81
CA VAL A 150 -15.61 -23.22 -5.14
C VAL A 150 -14.57 -24.01 -5.96
N PHE A 151 -13.30 -23.63 -5.91
CA PHE A 151 -12.23 -24.35 -6.59
C PHE A 151 -12.05 -25.78 -6.06
N GLU A 152 -12.06 -25.96 -4.75
CA GLU A 152 -11.98 -27.27 -4.12
C GLU A 152 -13.17 -28.16 -4.51
N PHE A 153 -14.38 -27.61 -4.52
CA PHE A 153 -15.57 -28.33 -4.95
C PHE A 153 -15.48 -28.77 -6.40
N ILE A 154 -15.10 -27.88 -7.31
CA ILE A 154 -14.92 -28.19 -8.73
C ILE A 154 -13.88 -29.29 -8.91
N SER A 155 -12.74 -29.19 -8.24
CA SER A 155 -11.65 -30.14 -8.27
C SER A 155 -12.11 -31.55 -7.78
N ALA A 156 -12.89 -31.59 -6.70
CA ALA A 156 -13.45 -32.86 -6.17
C ALA A 156 -14.42 -33.50 -7.15
N VAL A 157 -15.32 -32.73 -7.76
CA VAL A 157 -16.28 -33.23 -8.77
C VAL A 157 -15.54 -33.74 -10.00
N PHE A 158 -14.53 -33.04 -10.51
CA PHE A 158 -13.72 -33.52 -11.63
C PHE A 158 -12.96 -34.80 -11.29
N GLY A 159 -12.40 -34.91 -10.09
CA GLY A 159 -11.72 -36.11 -9.61
C GLY A 159 -12.67 -37.33 -9.58
N GLU A 160 -13.91 -37.14 -9.10
CA GLU A 160 -14.90 -38.20 -9.03
C GLU A 160 -15.37 -38.64 -10.42
N VAL A 161 -15.56 -37.68 -11.34
CA VAL A 161 -15.94 -37.97 -12.74
C VAL A 161 -14.85 -38.78 -13.43
N VAL A 162 -13.59 -38.39 -13.30
CA VAL A 162 -12.45 -39.11 -13.88
C VAL A 162 -12.33 -40.52 -13.31
N TYR A 163 -12.55 -40.72 -12.01
CA TYR A 163 -12.51 -42.04 -11.38
C TYR A 163 -13.65 -42.95 -11.82
N ARG A 164 -14.78 -42.38 -12.20
CA ARG A 164 -15.98 -43.17 -12.58
C ARG A 164 -16.01 -43.55 -14.06
N PHE A 165 -15.34 -42.80 -14.91
CA PHE A 165 -15.33 -42.99 -16.37
C PHE A 165 -13.96 -43.43 -16.94
N GLY A 166 -12.90 -43.50 -16.16
CA GLY A 166 -11.56 -44.00 -16.51
C GLY A 166 -11.32 -45.36 -15.92
#